data_dddadcc312745d92b9eca1d8783272b0
#
_entry.id   dddadcc312745d92b9eca1d8783272b0
#
_cell.length_a   1.000
_cell.length_b   1.000
_cell.length_c   1.000
_cell.angle_alpha   90.00
_cell.angle_beta   90.00
_cell.angle_gamma   90.00
#
_symmetry.space_group_name_H-M   'P 1'
#
loop_
_entity.id
_entity.type
_entity.pdbx_description
1 polymer ?
#
loop_
_entity_poly.entity_id
_entity_poly.type
_entity_poly.pdbx_seq_one_letter_code
_entity_poly.pdbx_strand_id
1 'polypeptide(L)'
;MYRALIVGVAGLFFSINAVAAAIDCENCAAWNQEQAPFRIFGNTYYVGVRGLSAVLITSPDGHVLIDGDLPQSAPLIAQHVKQLGFKVSDVKLILNSHVHYDHAGGIAELQQITGAKVVASDIAARALRTGKTERNDPQFEIIQPYPAVRAVEALGTRETVNVGKLQLKVIHTPGHTPGGTSWSWQSCEGQRCLNMIYGDSLNAVSDNSFKYSGDERYPNAAADMAASIAAIAAAPCDILIAAHPNLTSLWSVIDEHGKGDREKLVDPASCKRYAAASRERFEKRLADEK
;
A
#
# COMPACT_ATOMS: atom_id res chain seq x y z
N MET A 1 -21.16 -14.82 -66.13
CA MET A 1 -21.50 -14.56 -64.75
C MET A 1 -20.37 -15.08 -63.86
N TYR A 2 -19.44 -14.23 -63.45
CA TYR A 2 -18.34 -14.63 -62.55
C TYR A 2 -18.74 -14.22 -61.11
N ARG A 3 -18.84 -15.22 -60.21
CA ARG A 3 -19.01 -15.01 -58.76
C ARG A 3 -17.61 -14.89 -58.13
N ALA A 4 -17.30 -13.73 -57.59
CA ALA A 4 -16.10 -13.53 -56.78
C ALA A 4 -16.35 -14.07 -55.35
N LEU A 5 -15.53 -15.03 -54.91
CA LEU A 5 -15.47 -15.47 -53.51
C LEU A 5 -14.59 -14.47 -52.73
N ILE A 6 -15.20 -13.79 -51.78
CA ILE A 6 -14.46 -12.99 -50.82
C ILE A 6 -14.07 -13.92 -49.65
N VAL A 7 -12.81 -14.26 -49.52
CA VAL A 7 -12.25 -14.97 -48.37
C VAL A 7 -11.92 -13.92 -47.29
N GLY A 8 -12.74 -13.89 -46.26
CA GLY A 8 -12.48 -13.06 -45.09
C GLY A 8 -11.37 -13.70 -44.23
N VAL A 9 -10.24 -13.02 -44.14
CA VAL A 9 -9.17 -13.37 -43.20
C VAL A 9 -9.54 -12.80 -41.82
N ALA A 10 -9.99 -13.67 -40.91
CA ALA A 10 -10.17 -13.34 -39.50
C ALA A 10 -8.79 -13.22 -38.83
N GLY A 11 -8.33 -12.00 -38.62
CA GLY A 11 -7.12 -11.72 -37.85
C GLY A 11 -7.35 -12.03 -36.37
N LEU A 12 -6.71 -13.08 -35.85
CA LEU A 12 -6.60 -13.32 -34.42
C LEU A 12 -5.67 -12.25 -33.82
N PHE A 13 -6.25 -11.25 -33.15
CA PHE A 13 -5.49 -10.36 -32.30
C PHE A 13 -5.08 -11.09 -31.01
N PHE A 14 -3.87 -11.58 -30.94
CA PHE A 14 -3.24 -11.98 -29.68
C PHE A 14 -2.92 -10.71 -28.88
N SER A 15 -3.70 -10.42 -27.85
CA SER A 15 -3.31 -9.43 -26.85
C SER A 15 -2.12 -9.97 -26.07
N ILE A 16 -0.93 -9.50 -26.37
CA ILE A 16 0.26 -9.75 -25.57
C ILE A 16 0.05 -8.93 -24.30
N ASN A 17 -0.29 -9.59 -23.19
CA ASN A 17 -0.21 -8.98 -21.88
C ASN A 17 1.27 -8.74 -21.58
N ALA A 18 1.75 -7.52 -21.74
CA ALA A 18 3.07 -7.13 -21.30
C ALA A 18 3.08 -7.20 -19.76
N VAL A 19 3.77 -8.19 -19.22
CA VAL A 19 4.09 -8.22 -17.79
C VAL A 19 4.92 -6.98 -17.49
N ALA A 20 4.58 -6.24 -16.44
CA ALA A 20 5.34 -5.08 -16.03
C ALA A 20 6.80 -5.48 -15.78
N ALA A 21 7.74 -4.66 -16.27
CA ALA A 21 9.15 -4.92 -16.05
C ALA A 21 9.45 -4.90 -14.55
N ALA A 22 10.15 -5.92 -14.06
CA ALA A 22 10.60 -5.96 -12.68
C ALA A 22 11.55 -4.80 -12.40
N ILE A 23 11.41 -4.19 -11.23
CA ILE A 23 12.36 -3.20 -10.71
C ILE A 23 13.48 -3.95 -9.99
N ASP A 24 14.73 -3.59 -10.31
CA ASP A 24 15.93 -4.05 -9.61
C ASP A 24 16.40 -2.95 -8.66
N CYS A 25 16.58 -3.29 -7.38
CA CYS A 25 17.06 -2.40 -6.34
C CYS A 25 17.78 -3.20 -5.26
N GLU A 26 18.58 -2.53 -4.43
CA GLU A 26 19.37 -3.15 -3.37
C GLU A 26 18.55 -4.05 -2.45
N ASN A 27 17.34 -3.63 -2.08
CA ASN A 27 16.45 -4.35 -1.17
C ASN A 27 15.39 -5.21 -1.88
N CYS A 28 15.27 -5.13 -3.21
CA CYS A 28 14.15 -5.75 -3.94
C CYS A 28 14.06 -7.26 -3.72
N ALA A 29 15.18 -7.97 -3.68
CA ALA A 29 15.20 -9.41 -3.46
C ALA A 29 14.73 -9.77 -2.03
N ALA A 30 15.17 -9.01 -1.01
CA ALA A 30 14.77 -9.21 0.36
C ALA A 30 13.28 -8.82 0.58
N TRP A 31 12.86 -7.72 -0.02
CA TRP A 31 11.48 -7.27 0.07
C TRP A 31 10.50 -8.24 -0.60
N ASN A 32 10.86 -8.77 -1.77
CA ASN A 32 9.98 -9.65 -2.56
C ASN A 32 10.07 -11.13 -2.18
N GLN A 33 10.62 -11.46 -1.00
CA GLN A 33 10.59 -12.84 -0.51
C GLN A 33 9.15 -13.31 -0.34
N GLU A 34 8.87 -14.52 -0.82
CA GLU A 34 7.53 -15.12 -0.73
C GLU A 34 7.09 -15.26 0.73
N GLN A 35 5.87 -14.84 1.01
CA GLN A 35 5.21 -14.98 2.29
C GLN A 35 3.83 -15.55 2.05
N ALA A 36 3.60 -16.81 2.42
CA ALA A 36 2.28 -17.39 2.24
C ALA A 36 1.21 -16.54 2.94
N PRO A 37 0.07 -16.27 2.27
CA PRO A 37 -0.96 -15.39 2.80
C PRO A 37 -1.61 -15.98 4.05
N PHE A 38 -2.12 -15.12 4.90
CA PHE A 38 -2.82 -15.55 6.11
C PHE A 38 -3.88 -14.54 6.53
N ARG A 39 -4.86 -15.04 7.30
CA ARG A 39 -5.87 -14.19 7.92
C ARG A 39 -5.27 -13.50 9.14
N ILE A 40 -5.39 -12.19 9.22
CA ILE A 40 -4.95 -11.38 10.38
C ILE A 40 -6.03 -11.45 11.46
N PHE A 41 -7.21 -10.91 11.16
CA PHE A 41 -8.38 -10.95 12.04
C PHE A 41 -9.66 -10.70 11.23
N GLY A 42 -10.77 -11.36 11.62
CA GLY A 42 -12.09 -11.17 10.98
C GLY A 42 -12.01 -11.33 9.46
N ASN A 43 -12.32 -10.26 8.76
CA ASN A 43 -12.32 -10.19 7.29
C ASN A 43 -11.05 -9.57 6.70
N THR A 44 -9.96 -9.50 7.46
CA THR A 44 -8.69 -8.88 7.07
C THR A 44 -7.60 -9.92 6.89
N TYR A 45 -6.89 -9.87 5.76
CA TYR A 45 -5.87 -10.85 5.35
C TYR A 45 -4.59 -10.16 4.89
N TYR A 46 -3.45 -10.74 5.25
CA TYR A 46 -2.15 -10.39 4.68
C TYR A 46 -1.99 -11.12 3.35
N VAL A 47 -1.73 -10.37 2.28
CA VAL A 47 -1.55 -10.91 0.92
C VAL A 47 -0.27 -10.40 0.25
N GLY A 48 0.53 -9.59 0.93
CA GLY A 48 1.80 -9.06 0.46
C GLY A 48 2.94 -10.07 0.50
N VAL A 49 4.14 -9.57 0.40
CA VAL A 49 5.40 -10.31 0.48
C VAL A 49 6.08 -10.12 1.84
N ARG A 50 7.20 -10.79 2.10
CA ARG A 50 7.85 -10.75 3.42
C ARG A 50 8.30 -9.36 3.84
N GLY A 51 8.79 -8.54 2.93
CA GLY A 51 9.34 -7.22 3.23
C GLY A 51 8.39 -6.05 3.00
N LEU A 52 7.24 -6.29 2.32
CA LEU A 52 6.26 -5.26 1.96
C LEU A 52 4.85 -5.77 2.26
N SER A 53 4.00 -4.88 2.74
CA SER A 53 2.65 -5.25 3.13
C SER A 53 1.63 -4.91 2.05
N ALA A 54 0.87 -5.91 1.63
CA ALA A 54 -0.42 -5.72 0.97
C ALA A 54 -1.51 -6.39 1.80
N VAL A 55 -2.64 -5.71 1.98
CA VAL A 55 -3.74 -6.17 2.84
C VAL A 55 -5.03 -6.27 2.04
N LEU A 56 -5.68 -7.44 2.11
CA LEU A 56 -7.01 -7.66 1.56
C LEU A 56 -8.06 -7.59 2.67
N ILE A 57 -9.08 -6.77 2.47
CA ILE A 57 -10.24 -6.65 3.36
C ILE A 57 -11.47 -7.11 2.59
N THR A 58 -12.11 -8.16 3.07
CA THR A 58 -13.19 -8.81 2.32
C THR A 58 -14.58 -8.39 2.81
N SER A 59 -15.53 -8.33 1.87
CA SER A 59 -16.95 -8.19 2.19
C SER A 59 -17.82 -8.86 1.13
N PRO A 60 -19.11 -9.14 1.41
CA PRO A 60 -20.04 -9.66 0.41
C PRO A 60 -20.26 -8.73 -0.78
N ASP A 61 -20.07 -7.42 -0.58
CA ASP A 61 -20.29 -6.39 -1.61
C ASP A 61 -19.04 -6.17 -2.51
N GLY A 62 -17.93 -6.83 -2.17
CA GLY A 62 -16.64 -6.71 -2.83
C GLY A 62 -15.49 -6.44 -1.84
N HIS A 63 -14.26 -6.55 -2.33
CA HIS A 63 -13.07 -6.49 -1.50
C HIS A 63 -12.31 -5.19 -1.73
N VAL A 64 -11.54 -4.78 -0.71
CA VAL A 64 -10.57 -3.69 -0.78
C VAL A 64 -9.17 -4.30 -0.67
N LEU A 65 -8.26 -3.88 -1.53
CA LEU A 65 -6.83 -4.17 -1.45
C LEU A 65 -6.09 -2.88 -1.11
N ILE A 66 -5.18 -2.93 -0.15
CA ILE A 66 -4.31 -1.80 0.19
C ILE A 66 -2.89 -2.15 -0.27
N ASP A 67 -2.31 -1.28 -1.10
CA ASP A 67 -1.02 -1.36 -1.77
C ASP A 67 -0.85 -2.53 -2.76
N GLY A 68 0.22 -2.48 -3.52
CA GLY A 68 0.51 -3.44 -4.58
C GLY A 68 1.96 -3.90 -4.58
N ASP A 69 2.73 -3.49 -3.58
CA ASP A 69 4.15 -3.79 -3.42
C ASP A 69 4.97 -3.43 -4.68
N LEU A 70 6.04 -4.18 -4.99
CA LEU A 70 6.84 -4.02 -6.20
C LEU A 70 6.04 -4.42 -7.47
N PRO A 71 6.40 -3.95 -8.67
CA PRO A 71 5.76 -4.42 -9.91
C PRO A 71 5.75 -5.94 -10.02
N GLN A 72 6.87 -6.60 -9.69
CA GLN A 72 7.00 -8.05 -9.72
C GLN A 72 6.24 -8.79 -8.61
N SER A 73 5.72 -8.09 -7.59
CA SER A 73 4.91 -8.69 -6.53
C SER A 73 3.43 -8.86 -6.93
N ALA A 74 2.95 -8.12 -7.93
CA ALA A 74 1.53 -8.11 -8.30
C ALA A 74 0.96 -9.49 -8.67
N PRO A 75 1.64 -10.35 -9.47
CA PRO A 75 1.15 -11.70 -9.73
C PRO A 75 1.06 -12.56 -8.47
N LEU A 76 1.99 -12.39 -7.54
CA LEU A 76 2.02 -13.12 -6.28
C LEU A 76 0.87 -12.69 -5.37
N ILE A 77 0.61 -11.39 -5.24
CA ILE A 77 -0.55 -10.87 -4.50
C ILE A 77 -1.86 -11.44 -5.07
N ALA A 78 -2.02 -11.43 -6.41
CA ALA A 78 -3.19 -11.99 -7.06
C ALA A 78 -3.32 -13.52 -6.82
N GLN A 79 -2.20 -14.24 -6.76
CA GLN A 79 -2.16 -15.66 -6.39
C GLN A 79 -2.56 -15.87 -4.94
N HIS A 80 -2.08 -15.03 -4.01
CA HIS A 80 -2.42 -15.09 -2.58
C HIS A 80 -3.93 -14.89 -2.35
N VAL A 81 -4.55 -13.95 -3.06
CA VAL A 81 -6.02 -13.77 -3.01
C VAL A 81 -6.74 -15.07 -3.39
N LYS A 82 -6.28 -15.76 -4.46
CA LYS A 82 -6.86 -17.07 -4.88
C LYS A 82 -6.60 -18.18 -3.88
N GLN A 83 -5.41 -18.25 -3.28
CA GLN A 83 -5.05 -19.24 -2.26
C GLN A 83 -5.92 -19.13 -0.99
N LEU A 84 -6.38 -17.92 -0.67
CA LEU A 84 -7.33 -17.68 0.41
C LEU A 84 -8.79 -18.05 0.04
N GLY A 85 -9.05 -18.48 -1.20
CA GLY A 85 -10.37 -18.87 -1.68
C GLY A 85 -11.19 -17.72 -2.27
N PHE A 86 -10.62 -16.54 -2.44
CA PHE A 86 -11.31 -15.38 -3.01
C PHE A 86 -11.10 -15.25 -4.51
N LYS A 87 -12.06 -14.62 -5.20
CA LYS A 87 -11.90 -14.28 -6.61
C LYS A 87 -11.21 -12.92 -6.72
N VAL A 88 -10.18 -12.84 -7.54
CA VAL A 88 -9.45 -11.58 -7.79
C VAL A 88 -10.38 -10.50 -8.36
N SER A 89 -11.37 -10.91 -9.17
CA SER A 89 -12.40 -10.01 -9.73
C SER A 89 -13.36 -9.41 -8.69
N ASP A 90 -13.36 -9.93 -7.45
CA ASP A 90 -14.16 -9.38 -6.36
C ASP A 90 -13.45 -8.25 -5.62
N VAL A 91 -12.18 -7.99 -5.91
CA VAL A 91 -11.49 -6.75 -5.52
C VAL A 91 -12.09 -5.60 -6.33
N LYS A 92 -12.78 -4.68 -5.66
CA LYS A 92 -13.49 -3.55 -6.27
C LYS A 92 -12.76 -2.23 -6.08
N LEU A 93 -11.87 -2.17 -5.09
CA LEU A 93 -11.15 -0.98 -4.73
C LEU A 93 -9.69 -1.33 -4.38
N ILE A 94 -8.75 -0.60 -4.93
CA ILE A 94 -7.35 -0.59 -4.54
C ILE A 94 -7.05 0.77 -3.93
N LEU A 95 -6.47 0.77 -2.75
CA LEU A 95 -6.01 1.95 -2.02
C LEU A 95 -4.50 1.98 -2.01
N ASN A 96 -3.92 3.17 -1.98
CA ASN A 96 -2.48 3.35 -1.89
C ASN A 96 -2.11 4.06 -0.59
N SER A 97 -1.02 3.63 0.04
CA SER A 97 -0.43 4.31 1.19
C SER A 97 0.43 5.47 0.72
N HIS A 98 1.42 5.22 -0.14
CA HIS A 98 2.26 6.22 -0.75
C HIS A 98 2.84 5.76 -2.11
N VAL A 99 3.48 6.66 -2.83
CA VAL A 99 3.77 6.53 -4.27
C VAL A 99 5.14 5.99 -4.61
N HIS A 100 5.88 5.42 -3.67
CA HIS A 100 7.13 4.77 -4.00
C HIS A 100 6.89 3.41 -4.67
N TYR A 101 7.84 2.99 -5.51
CA TYR A 101 7.71 1.80 -6.35
C TYR A 101 7.52 0.49 -5.58
N ASP A 102 7.94 0.46 -4.33
CA ASP A 102 7.81 -0.68 -3.44
C ASP A 102 6.42 -0.80 -2.78
N HIS A 103 5.54 0.19 -2.95
CA HIS A 103 4.14 0.14 -2.50
C HIS A 103 3.16 0.35 -3.66
N ALA A 104 3.52 1.19 -4.61
CA ALA A 104 2.67 1.55 -5.75
C ALA A 104 2.97 0.72 -7.02
N GLY A 105 4.12 0.07 -7.08
CA GLY A 105 4.65 -0.54 -8.30
C GLY A 105 3.74 -1.58 -8.93
N GLY A 106 3.11 -2.42 -8.14
CA GLY A 106 2.20 -3.48 -8.61
C GLY A 106 0.77 -3.02 -8.86
N ILE A 107 0.39 -1.78 -8.48
CA ILE A 107 -1.01 -1.32 -8.56
C ILE A 107 -1.54 -1.32 -9.99
N ALA A 108 -0.73 -0.94 -10.98
CA ALA A 108 -1.15 -0.89 -12.38
C ALA A 108 -1.55 -2.28 -12.91
N GLU A 109 -0.77 -3.32 -12.61
CA GLU A 109 -1.06 -4.70 -12.99
C GLU A 109 -2.24 -5.25 -12.18
N LEU A 110 -2.29 -5.00 -10.87
CA LEU A 110 -3.42 -5.39 -10.00
C LEU A 110 -4.72 -4.73 -10.47
N GLN A 111 -4.70 -3.45 -10.88
CA GLN A 111 -5.87 -2.80 -11.49
C GLN A 111 -6.33 -3.53 -12.75
N GLN A 112 -5.40 -3.93 -13.61
CA GLN A 112 -5.73 -4.65 -14.85
C GLN A 112 -6.31 -6.04 -14.56
N ILE A 113 -5.73 -6.78 -13.60
CA ILE A 113 -6.17 -8.13 -13.22
C ILE A 113 -7.54 -8.11 -12.55
N THR A 114 -7.79 -7.13 -11.67
CA THR A 114 -8.99 -7.06 -10.84
C THR A 114 -10.14 -6.31 -11.51
N GLY A 115 -9.83 -5.33 -12.35
CA GLY A 115 -10.78 -4.33 -12.83
C GLY A 115 -11.19 -3.31 -11.77
N ALA A 116 -10.47 -3.24 -10.65
CA ALA A 116 -10.79 -2.39 -9.50
C ALA A 116 -10.60 -0.90 -9.80
N LYS A 117 -11.35 -0.04 -9.12
CA LYS A 117 -11.04 1.38 -9.02
C LYS A 117 -9.79 1.55 -8.15
N VAL A 118 -8.96 2.54 -8.47
CA VAL A 118 -7.82 2.93 -7.63
C VAL A 118 -8.12 4.30 -7.03
N VAL A 119 -7.96 4.41 -5.72
CA VAL A 119 -8.17 5.66 -4.97
C VAL A 119 -6.92 5.98 -4.15
N ALA A 120 -6.48 7.23 -4.20
CA ALA A 120 -5.32 7.73 -3.46
C ALA A 120 -5.52 9.21 -3.09
N SER A 121 -4.67 9.76 -2.23
CA SER A 121 -4.65 11.21 -1.96
C SER A 121 -4.44 12.00 -3.27
N ASP A 122 -4.80 13.27 -3.28
CA ASP A 122 -4.73 14.09 -4.50
C ASP A 122 -3.31 14.16 -5.07
N ILE A 123 -2.31 14.24 -4.20
CA ILE A 123 -0.89 14.25 -4.58
C ILE A 123 -0.50 12.86 -5.11
N ALA A 124 -0.81 11.81 -4.37
CA ALA A 124 -0.50 10.45 -4.77
C ALA A 124 -1.21 10.06 -6.09
N ALA A 125 -2.44 10.50 -6.30
CA ALA A 125 -3.17 10.23 -7.55
C ALA A 125 -2.48 10.81 -8.79
N ARG A 126 -1.82 11.99 -8.68
CA ARG A 126 -1.06 12.57 -9.80
C ARG A 126 0.18 11.72 -10.12
N ALA A 127 0.94 11.34 -9.07
CA ALA A 127 2.13 10.51 -9.22
C ALA A 127 1.79 9.11 -9.78
N LEU A 128 0.75 8.44 -9.28
CA LEU A 128 0.29 7.14 -9.77
C LEU A 128 -0.08 7.17 -11.26
N ARG A 129 -0.74 8.26 -11.74
CA ARG A 129 -1.10 8.39 -13.17
C ARG A 129 0.11 8.50 -14.08
N THR A 130 1.25 8.95 -13.58
CA THR A 130 2.50 9.09 -14.36
C THR A 130 3.49 7.95 -14.11
N GLY A 131 3.33 7.20 -12.99
CA GLY A 131 4.29 6.22 -12.52
C GLY A 131 5.61 6.84 -12.04
N LYS A 132 5.56 8.11 -11.60
CA LYS A 132 6.74 8.87 -11.16
C LYS A 132 6.38 9.74 -9.97
N THR A 133 7.30 9.86 -9.01
CA THR A 133 7.19 10.83 -7.91
C THR A 133 7.31 12.26 -8.44
N GLU A 134 6.76 13.22 -7.70
CA GLU A 134 6.88 14.64 -8.00
C GLU A 134 8.13 15.22 -7.32
N ARG A 135 8.62 16.38 -7.79
CA ARG A 135 9.87 16.98 -7.30
C ARG A 135 9.86 17.31 -5.80
N ASN A 136 8.68 17.43 -5.20
CA ASN A 136 8.52 17.65 -3.75
C ASN A 136 8.62 16.36 -2.91
N ASP A 137 8.88 15.21 -3.53
CA ASP A 137 9.15 13.98 -2.80
C ASP A 137 10.56 14.04 -2.20
N PRO A 138 10.74 13.72 -0.91
CA PRO A 138 12.06 13.68 -0.27
C PRO A 138 13.05 12.72 -0.93
N GLN A 139 12.57 11.71 -1.64
CA GLN A 139 13.37 10.69 -2.32
C GLN A 139 13.39 10.85 -3.85
N PHE A 140 12.99 12.02 -4.38
CA PHE A 140 12.81 12.26 -5.81
C PHE A 140 13.98 11.79 -6.68
N GLU A 141 15.23 12.02 -6.24
CA GLU A 141 16.43 11.69 -7.03
C GLU A 141 16.78 10.19 -7.02
N ILE A 142 16.20 9.41 -6.11
CA ILE A 142 16.54 7.99 -5.93
C ILE A 142 15.38 7.03 -6.21
N ILE A 143 14.14 7.53 -6.26
CA ILE A 143 12.97 6.70 -6.55
C ILE A 143 12.88 6.38 -8.04
N GLN A 144 12.85 5.09 -8.36
CA GLN A 144 12.69 4.62 -9.72
C GLN A 144 11.23 4.78 -10.19
N PRO A 145 11.02 5.07 -11.48
CA PRO A 145 9.67 5.06 -12.07
C PRO A 145 9.11 3.63 -12.09
N TYR A 146 7.79 3.54 -12.05
CA TYR A 146 7.04 2.29 -12.07
C TYR A 146 5.86 2.38 -13.06
N PRO A 147 5.17 1.27 -13.38
CA PRO A 147 4.07 1.29 -14.34
C PRO A 147 2.95 2.25 -13.93
N ALA A 148 2.61 3.17 -14.82
CA ALA A 148 1.55 4.17 -14.61
C ALA A 148 0.17 3.51 -14.46
N VAL A 149 -0.60 3.96 -13.48
CA VAL A 149 -1.97 3.50 -13.23
C VAL A 149 -2.94 4.26 -14.14
N ARG A 150 -3.72 3.54 -14.95
CA ARG A 150 -4.55 4.12 -16.02
C ARG A 150 -5.60 5.10 -15.52
N ALA A 151 -6.27 4.76 -14.42
CA ALA A 151 -7.34 5.57 -13.86
C ALA A 151 -7.22 5.56 -12.34
N VAL A 152 -6.93 6.72 -11.78
CA VAL A 152 -6.84 6.92 -10.32
C VAL A 152 -7.83 8.00 -9.94
N GLU A 153 -8.70 7.71 -9.00
CA GLU A 153 -9.62 8.67 -8.40
C GLU A 153 -8.94 9.34 -7.21
N ALA A 154 -8.92 10.66 -7.19
CA ALA A 154 -8.38 11.42 -6.07
C ALA A 154 -9.39 11.46 -4.92
N LEU A 155 -8.89 11.41 -3.67
CA LEU A 155 -9.72 11.47 -2.47
C LEU A 155 -10.50 12.80 -2.36
N GLY A 156 -9.90 13.92 -2.78
CA GLY A 156 -10.47 15.24 -2.49
C GLY A 156 -10.63 15.44 -0.98
N THR A 157 -11.81 15.90 -0.58
CA THR A 157 -12.16 16.14 0.85
C THR A 157 -12.78 14.93 1.55
N ARG A 158 -12.74 13.74 0.93
CA ARG A 158 -13.34 12.54 1.55
C ARG A 158 -12.53 12.08 2.76
N GLU A 159 -13.23 11.87 3.85
CA GLU A 159 -12.68 11.27 5.07
C GLU A 159 -12.86 9.76 5.11
N THR A 160 -13.64 9.20 4.19
CA THR A 160 -13.92 7.77 4.10
C THR A 160 -14.04 7.31 2.65
N VAL A 161 -13.73 6.02 2.43
CA VAL A 161 -14.03 5.30 1.20
C VAL A 161 -14.83 4.04 1.52
N ASN A 162 -15.71 3.63 0.59
CA ASN A 162 -16.64 2.55 0.86
C ASN A 162 -16.73 1.54 -0.28
N VAL A 163 -16.90 0.25 0.07
CA VAL A 163 -17.35 -0.82 -0.83
C VAL A 163 -18.55 -1.50 -0.17
N GLY A 164 -19.74 -1.20 -0.62
CA GLY A 164 -20.96 -1.58 0.06
C GLY A 164 -20.98 -1.08 1.51
N LYS A 165 -21.07 -1.99 2.47
CA LYS A 165 -21.07 -1.69 3.91
C LYS A 165 -19.64 -1.58 4.50
N LEU A 166 -18.62 -2.04 3.79
CA LEU A 166 -17.24 -1.89 4.23
C LEU A 166 -16.82 -0.44 4.10
N GLN A 167 -16.38 0.16 5.21
CA GLN A 167 -15.93 1.55 5.29
C GLN A 167 -14.51 1.62 5.80
N LEU A 168 -13.64 2.35 5.10
CA LEU A 168 -12.31 2.70 5.55
C LEU A 168 -12.22 4.20 5.75
N LYS A 169 -11.66 4.62 6.89
CA LYS A 169 -11.35 6.01 7.20
C LYS A 169 -9.98 6.37 6.67
N VAL A 170 -9.87 7.58 6.16
CA VAL A 170 -8.62 8.20 5.72
C VAL A 170 -7.92 8.81 6.92
N ILE A 171 -6.63 8.53 7.08
CA ILE A 171 -5.74 9.24 7.99
C ILE A 171 -4.61 9.79 7.11
N HIS A 172 -4.61 11.10 6.86
CA HIS A 172 -3.53 11.73 6.11
C HIS A 172 -2.24 11.64 6.92
N THR A 173 -1.20 11.06 6.33
CA THR A 173 0.12 10.86 6.94
C THR A 173 1.24 11.37 6.02
N PRO A 174 1.20 12.67 5.61
CA PRO A 174 2.28 13.24 4.82
C PRO A 174 3.59 13.31 5.62
N GLY A 175 4.71 13.37 4.91
CA GLY A 175 6.05 13.48 5.50
C GLY A 175 7.06 12.55 4.84
N HIS A 176 6.82 11.26 4.81
CA HIS A 176 7.62 10.31 4.03
C HIS A 176 7.47 10.58 2.52
N THR A 177 6.24 10.78 2.11
CA THR A 177 5.87 11.44 0.85
C THR A 177 4.86 12.54 1.14
N PRO A 178 4.71 13.56 0.27
CA PRO A 178 3.71 14.61 0.48
C PRO A 178 2.26 14.11 0.42
N GLY A 179 2.03 12.95 -0.20
CA GLY A 179 0.70 12.34 -0.39
C GLY A 179 0.42 11.13 0.49
N GLY A 180 1.24 10.88 1.51
CA GLY A 180 1.13 9.72 2.38
C GLY A 180 -0.24 9.58 3.05
N THR A 181 -0.76 8.36 3.13
CA THR A 181 -2.10 8.06 3.64
C THR A 181 -2.10 6.73 4.39
N SER A 182 -2.50 6.74 5.63
CA SER A 182 -2.82 5.54 6.42
C SER A 182 -4.33 5.28 6.37
N TRP A 183 -4.73 4.03 6.56
CA TRP A 183 -6.11 3.60 6.46
C TRP A 183 -6.56 2.93 7.75
N SER A 184 -7.81 3.21 8.18
CA SER A 184 -8.38 2.63 9.39
C SER A 184 -9.75 2.04 9.09
N TRP A 185 -10.03 0.85 9.64
CA TRP A 185 -11.32 0.19 9.53
C TRP A 185 -11.61 -0.69 10.74
N GLN A 186 -12.83 -1.17 10.85
CA GLN A 186 -13.17 -2.21 11.80
C GLN A 186 -13.23 -3.58 11.10
N SER A 187 -12.61 -4.58 11.71
CA SER A 187 -12.71 -5.97 11.33
C SER A 187 -13.37 -6.76 12.45
N CYS A 188 -14.32 -7.61 12.12
CA CYS A 188 -15.18 -8.28 13.12
C CYS A 188 -15.17 -9.81 12.97
N GLU A 189 -15.20 -10.51 14.11
CA GLU A 189 -15.51 -11.94 14.26
C GLU A 189 -16.73 -12.09 15.17
N GLY A 190 -17.87 -12.40 14.57
CA GLY A 190 -19.14 -12.40 15.30
C GLY A 190 -19.46 -11.01 15.88
N GLN A 191 -19.54 -10.91 17.20
CA GLN A 191 -19.79 -9.64 17.90
C GLN A 191 -18.52 -8.88 18.31
N ARG A 192 -17.35 -9.50 18.16
CA ARG A 192 -16.07 -8.87 18.50
C ARG A 192 -15.53 -8.12 17.29
N CYS A 193 -15.39 -6.81 17.42
CA CYS A 193 -14.80 -5.95 16.41
C CYS A 193 -13.50 -5.30 16.93
N LEU A 194 -12.48 -5.25 16.09
CA LEU A 194 -11.19 -4.63 16.37
C LEU A 194 -10.93 -3.49 15.40
N ASN A 195 -10.27 -2.44 15.90
CA ASN A 195 -9.81 -1.31 15.10
C ASN A 195 -8.49 -1.69 14.43
N MET A 196 -8.51 -1.75 13.12
CA MET A 196 -7.36 -2.06 12.27
C MET A 196 -6.77 -0.78 11.73
N ILE A 197 -5.44 -0.70 11.69
CA ILE A 197 -4.70 0.36 11.03
C ILE A 197 -3.74 -0.25 10.01
N TYR A 198 -3.81 0.23 8.77
CA TYR A 198 -2.71 0.13 7.82
C TYR A 198 -1.92 1.43 7.93
N GLY A 199 -0.76 1.37 8.59
CA GLY A 199 0.10 2.53 8.82
C GLY A 199 1.05 2.73 7.65
N ASP A 200 0.97 3.91 7.05
CA ASP A 200 1.95 4.37 6.07
C ASP A 200 3.37 4.47 6.68
N SER A 201 4.38 4.61 5.84
CA SER A 201 5.77 4.80 6.29
C SER A 201 5.92 6.10 7.07
N LEU A 202 6.21 6.00 8.37
CA LEU A 202 6.58 7.13 9.22
C LEU A 202 8.10 7.19 9.39
N ASN A 203 8.82 7.21 8.25
CA ASN A 203 10.27 7.14 8.22
C ASN A 203 10.85 8.28 7.36
N ALA A 204 11.70 9.11 7.95
CA ALA A 204 12.28 10.28 7.30
C ALA A 204 13.49 9.90 6.42
N VAL A 205 13.26 9.06 5.41
CA VAL A 205 14.23 8.72 4.37
C VAL A 205 14.18 9.77 3.26
N SER A 206 15.33 10.16 2.74
CA SER A 206 15.42 11.09 1.62
C SER A 206 16.62 10.78 0.73
N ASP A 207 16.67 11.39 -0.43
CA ASP A 207 17.92 11.53 -1.19
C ASP A 207 18.93 12.41 -0.45
N ASN A 208 20.19 12.42 -0.94
CA ASN A 208 21.27 13.14 -0.29
C ASN A 208 21.13 14.67 -0.37
N SER A 209 20.27 15.18 -1.23
CA SER A 209 20.08 16.62 -1.45
C SER A 209 18.96 17.21 -0.61
N PHE A 210 18.06 16.37 -0.08
CA PHE A 210 16.91 16.81 0.70
C PHE A 210 17.20 16.84 2.21
N LYS A 211 16.74 17.89 2.88
CA LYS A 211 16.79 18.03 4.33
C LYS A 211 15.40 18.24 4.92
N TYR A 212 15.00 17.39 5.85
CA TYR A 212 13.74 17.54 6.60
C TYR A 212 13.72 18.83 7.45
N SER A 213 14.88 19.30 7.90
CA SER A 213 15.02 20.52 8.67
C SER A 213 14.72 21.81 7.88
N GLY A 214 14.63 21.71 6.54
CA GLY A 214 14.26 22.83 5.66
C GLY A 214 14.71 22.56 4.22
N ASP A 215 13.74 22.37 3.33
CA ASP A 215 13.95 22.21 1.89
C ASP A 215 12.84 22.93 1.13
N GLU A 216 13.21 23.72 0.12
CA GLU A 216 12.26 24.50 -0.68
C GLU A 216 11.28 23.61 -1.47
N ARG A 217 11.65 22.37 -1.79
CA ARG A 217 10.79 21.41 -2.51
C ARG A 217 9.61 20.96 -1.65
N TYR A 218 9.81 20.86 -0.33
CA TYR A 218 8.78 20.46 0.63
C TYR A 218 8.97 21.19 1.99
N PRO A 219 8.62 22.48 2.07
CA PRO A 219 8.89 23.30 3.25
C PRO A 219 8.29 22.80 4.56
N ASN A 220 7.16 22.07 4.46
CA ASN A 220 6.44 21.56 5.62
C ASN A 220 6.83 20.12 5.99
N ALA A 221 7.82 19.49 5.35
CA ALA A 221 8.13 18.07 5.53
C ALA A 221 8.30 17.65 7.01
N ALA A 222 9.01 18.45 7.80
CA ALA A 222 9.20 18.16 9.22
C ALA A 222 7.91 18.29 10.03
N ALA A 223 7.11 19.32 9.78
CA ALA A 223 5.84 19.53 10.47
C ALA A 223 4.83 18.43 10.12
N ASP A 224 4.75 18.06 8.86
CA ASP A 224 3.89 17.02 8.35
C ASP A 224 4.27 15.65 8.93
N MET A 225 5.57 15.29 8.96
CA MET A 225 6.04 14.06 9.59
C MET A 225 5.69 14.02 11.08
N ALA A 226 5.92 15.09 11.81
CA ALA A 226 5.58 15.16 13.23
C ALA A 226 4.07 15.03 13.48
N ALA A 227 3.24 15.68 12.67
CA ALA A 227 1.79 15.57 12.72
C ALA A 227 1.30 14.16 12.40
N SER A 228 1.87 13.50 11.38
CA SER A 228 1.56 12.12 10.98
C SER A 228 1.90 11.12 12.07
N ILE A 229 3.05 11.25 12.71
CA ILE A 229 3.44 10.44 13.87
C ILE A 229 2.43 10.62 15.01
N ALA A 230 2.01 11.86 15.28
CA ALA A 230 1.03 12.15 16.33
C ALA A 230 -0.36 11.57 15.99
N ALA A 231 -0.78 11.65 14.72
CA ALA A 231 -2.06 11.12 14.26
C ALA A 231 -2.14 9.59 14.44
N ILE A 232 -1.10 8.85 14.07
CA ILE A 232 -1.06 7.39 14.26
C ILE A 232 -1.00 7.04 15.75
N ALA A 233 -0.26 7.79 16.58
CA ALA A 233 -0.22 7.56 18.03
C ALA A 233 -1.59 7.73 18.71
N ALA A 234 -2.43 8.63 18.19
CA ALA A 234 -3.75 8.96 18.73
C ALA A 234 -4.89 8.11 18.16
N ALA A 235 -4.65 7.38 17.06
CA ALA A 235 -5.69 6.61 16.39
C ALA A 235 -6.17 5.43 17.25
N PRO A 236 -7.49 5.12 17.26
CA PRO A 236 -7.99 3.86 17.81
C PRO A 236 -7.34 2.69 17.06
N CYS A 237 -6.63 1.82 17.80
CA CYS A 237 -5.77 0.81 17.18
C CYS A 237 -5.69 -0.42 18.07
N ASP A 238 -6.17 -1.55 17.57
CA ASP A 238 -6.03 -2.85 18.21
C ASP A 238 -5.03 -3.73 17.46
N ILE A 239 -4.92 -3.56 16.13
CA ILE A 239 -3.93 -4.22 15.28
C ILE A 239 -3.36 -3.21 14.28
N LEU A 240 -2.03 -3.09 14.23
CA LEU A 240 -1.29 -2.32 13.25
C LEU A 240 -0.61 -3.24 12.22
N ILE A 241 -0.80 -2.93 10.94
CA ILE A 241 0.00 -3.42 9.84
C ILE A 241 0.72 -2.19 9.24
N ALA A 242 2.04 -2.12 9.33
CA ALA A 242 2.79 -1.04 8.69
C ALA A 242 3.12 -1.42 7.23
N ALA A 243 3.24 -0.43 6.36
CA ALA A 243 3.62 -0.61 4.96
C ALA A 243 4.91 -1.45 4.82
N HIS A 244 5.89 -1.22 5.70
CA HIS A 244 7.04 -2.10 5.91
C HIS A 244 6.85 -2.91 7.21
N PRO A 245 6.50 -4.20 7.14
CA PRO A 245 6.15 -5.00 8.31
C PRO A 245 7.30 -5.23 9.29
N ASN A 246 8.55 -5.12 8.82
CA ASN A 246 9.74 -5.21 9.67
C ASN A 246 9.91 -4.02 10.64
N LEU A 247 9.16 -2.94 10.46
CA LEU A 247 9.11 -1.80 11.39
C LEU A 247 8.14 -2.04 12.56
N THR A 248 7.50 -3.20 12.60
CA THR A 248 6.55 -3.64 13.63
C THR A 248 6.93 -5.01 14.18
N SER A 249 6.18 -5.52 15.14
CA SER A 249 6.35 -6.87 15.66
C SER A 249 5.64 -7.96 14.85
N LEU A 250 5.13 -7.65 13.64
CA LEU A 250 4.33 -8.60 12.86
C LEU A 250 5.05 -9.93 12.68
N TRP A 251 6.29 -9.90 12.19
CA TRP A 251 7.02 -11.13 11.90
C TRP A 251 7.48 -11.87 13.15
N SER A 252 7.90 -11.18 14.22
CA SER A 252 8.25 -11.86 15.46
C SER A 252 7.04 -12.64 16.01
N VAL A 253 5.85 -12.05 15.99
CA VAL A 253 4.62 -12.73 16.39
C VAL A 253 4.29 -13.92 15.50
N ILE A 254 4.36 -13.76 14.18
CA ILE A 254 4.02 -14.83 13.21
C ILE A 254 5.04 -15.97 13.27
N ASP A 255 6.33 -15.66 13.40
CA ASP A 255 7.41 -16.66 13.42
C ASP A 255 7.44 -17.44 14.75
N GLU A 256 7.17 -16.79 15.88
CA GLU A 256 7.14 -17.44 17.21
C GLU A 256 5.88 -18.27 17.45
N HIS A 257 4.72 -17.76 17.05
CA HIS A 257 3.43 -18.36 17.40
C HIS A 257 2.74 -19.04 16.22
N GLY A 258 3.32 -18.92 15.02
CA GLY A 258 2.73 -19.43 13.79
C GLY A 258 1.48 -18.65 13.36
N LYS A 259 0.95 -19.01 12.19
CA LYS A 259 -0.24 -18.36 11.62
C LYS A 259 -1.55 -18.71 12.34
N GLY A 260 -1.50 -19.59 13.34
CA GLY A 260 -2.65 -20.08 14.09
C GLY A 260 -3.01 -19.24 15.32
N ASP A 261 -2.03 -18.66 16.00
CA ASP A 261 -2.26 -17.84 17.22
C ASP A 261 -2.31 -16.34 16.89
N ARG A 262 -3.35 -15.94 16.20
CA ARG A 262 -3.57 -14.55 15.75
C ARG A 262 -3.95 -13.60 16.88
N GLU A 263 -4.38 -14.12 18.03
CA GLU A 263 -4.64 -13.29 19.21
C GLU A 263 -3.40 -12.51 19.63
N LYS A 264 -2.21 -13.02 19.37
CA LYS A 264 -0.93 -12.33 19.64
C LYS A 264 -0.69 -11.10 18.75
N LEU A 265 -1.42 -10.95 17.64
CA LEU A 265 -1.40 -9.74 16.82
C LEU A 265 -2.25 -8.62 17.42
N VAL A 266 -3.18 -8.94 18.33
CA VAL A 266 -4.01 -7.95 19.01
C VAL A 266 -3.19 -7.23 20.06
N ASP A 267 -2.87 -5.98 19.79
CA ASP A 267 -2.02 -5.18 20.64
C ASP A 267 -2.42 -3.69 20.58
N PRO A 268 -3.26 -3.25 21.52
CA PRO A 268 -3.75 -1.86 21.57
C PRO A 268 -2.66 -0.80 21.73
N ALA A 269 -1.41 -1.21 22.02
CA ALA A 269 -0.28 -0.31 22.11
C ALA A 269 0.56 -0.26 20.82
N SER A 270 0.26 -1.08 19.81
CA SER A 270 1.08 -1.23 18.60
C SER A 270 1.28 0.10 17.85
N CYS A 271 0.21 0.87 17.63
CA CYS A 271 0.29 2.18 16.97
C CYS A 271 1.12 3.18 17.77
N LYS A 272 1.00 3.19 19.10
CA LYS A 272 1.80 4.06 19.97
C LYS A 272 3.28 3.71 19.92
N ARG A 273 3.62 2.41 19.93
CA ARG A 273 5.03 1.96 19.82
C ARG A 273 5.62 2.28 18.45
N TYR A 274 4.86 2.03 17.37
CA TYR A 274 5.28 2.40 16.03
C TYR A 274 5.56 3.90 15.90
N ALA A 275 4.63 4.72 16.38
CA ALA A 275 4.78 6.17 16.39
C ALA A 275 5.97 6.64 17.28
N ALA A 276 6.18 6.03 18.44
CA ALA A 276 7.31 6.36 19.32
C ALA A 276 8.66 6.05 18.65
N ALA A 277 8.81 4.85 18.08
CA ALA A 277 10.01 4.46 17.34
C ALA A 277 10.25 5.34 16.10
N SER A 278 9.17 5.75 15.42
CA SER A 278 9.25 6.67 14.27
C SER A 278 9.70 8.07 14.71
N ARG A 279 9.21 8.55 15.85
CA ARG A 279 9.63 9.84 16.43
C ARG A 279 11.12 9.85 16.77
N GLU A 280 11.61 8.79 17.42
CA GLU A 280 13.03 8.67 17.77
C GLU A 280 13.92 8.73 16.52
N ARG A 281 13.58 7.96 15.47
CA ARG A 281 14.30 8.01 14.19
C ARG A 281 14.24 9.39 13.54
N PHE A 282 13.10 10.04 13.60
CA PHE A 282 12.91 11.37 13.02
C PHE A 282 13.69 12.44 13.77
N GLU A 283 13.68 12.44 15.11
CA GLU A 283 14.46 13.38 15.95
C GLU A 283 15.95 13.20 15.71
N LYS A 284 16.43 11.93 15.59
CA LYS A 284 17.80 11.65 15.19
C LYS A 284 18.12 12.22 13.82
N ARG A 285 17.26 12.02 12.82
CA ARG A 285 17.43 12.59 11.47
C ARG A 285 17.59 14.10 11.51
N LEU A 286 16.74 14.82 12.22
CA LEU A 286 16.82 16.28 12.36
C LEU A 286 18.10 16.74 13.08
N ALA A 287 18.61 15.93 14.01
CA ALA A 287 19.89 16.21 14.68
C ALA A 287 21.08 16.03 13.75
N ASP A 288 21.07 14.99 12.92
CA ASP A 288 22.14 14.67 11.94
C ASP A 288 22.20 15.70 10.78
N GLU A 289 21.15 16.51 10.57
CA GLU A 289 21.09 17.54 9.53
C GLU A 289 21.68 18.90 9.97
N LYS A 290 21.97 19.09 11.26
CA LYS A 290 22.56 20.32 11.81
C LYS A 290 24.05 20.36 11.60
#